data_dd1fe5e2c96afeb1b8bb57ff565971a6
#
_entry.id   dd1fe5e2c96afeb1b8bb57ff565971a6
#
_cell.length_a   1.000
_cell.length_b   1.000
_cell.length_c   1.000
_cell.angle_alpha   90.00
_cell.angle_beta   90.00
_cell.angle_gamma   90.00
#
_symmetry.space_group_name_H-M   'P 1'
#
loop_
_entity.id
_entity.type
_entity.pdbx_description
1 polymer ?
#
loop_
_entity_poly.entity_id
_entity_poly.type
_entity_poly.pdbx_seq_one_letter_code
_entity_poly.pdbx_strand_id
1 'polypeptide(L)'
;MSTTSPNPAAAESIPKPPIDPELPAPLSMGDVMRIPMMRRLWYAQTISVFGDFLALFAVIAILTFKLHATAQQVTGVQIAYMLPIAVLGILAGVFVDRWPLKPTMVASDSIRAALCLLLLFATQIWHFYLILAAISIVSSFFSPAQGVAIRSTVPLHGLRSANALMQQVMFGMRIIGPAIASFMVAYLGAKSCYLFDSASFVASACIIGSVALVRTAPK
;
A
#
# COMPACT_ATOMS: atom_id res chain seq x y z
N MET A 1 -21.83 -55.48 -28.78
CA MET A 1 -21.18 -54.19 -28.48
C MET A 1 -21.22 -54.01 -26.98
N SER A 2 -20.14 -54.38 -26.30
CA SER A 2 -20.03 -54.31 -24.84
C SER A 2 -19.30 -53.01 -24.49
N THR A 3 -19.99 -52.04 -23.91
CA THR A 3 -19.41 -50.80 -23.43
C THR A 3 -18.88 -51.03 -22.01
N THR A 4 -17.57 -51.22 -21.90
CA THR A 4 -16.88 -51.26 -20.61
C THR A 4 -16.83 -49.82 -20.05
N SER A 5 -17.57 -49.57 -18.99
CA SER A 5 -17.48 -48.37 -18.17
C SER A 5 -16.09 -48.26 -17.55
N PRO A 6 -15.39 -47.11 -17.60
CA PRO A 6 -14.10 -46.93 -16.96
C PRO A 6 -14.28 -47.00 -15.44
N ASN A 7 -13.47 -47.79 -14.78
CA ASN A 7 -13.44 -48.00 -13.33
C ASN A 7 -13.02 -46.70 -12.62
N PRO A 8 -13.87 -46.11 -11.76
CA PRO A 8 -13.53 -44.87 -11.03
C PRO A 8 -12.48 -45.06 -9.92
N ALA A 9 -12.01 -46.29 -9.66
CA ALA A 9 -11.02 -46.58 -8.62
C ALA A 9 -9.55 -46.37 -9.07
N ALA A 10 -9.31 -45.98 -10.32
CA ALA A 10 -7.96 -45.71 -10.83
C ALA A 10 -7.62 -44.19 -10.87
N ALA A 11 -8.26 -43.35 -10.02
CA ALA A 11 -7.70 -42.05 -9.68
C ALA A 11 -6.49 -42.30 -8.78
N GLU A 12 -5.38 -42.67 -9.42
CA GLU A 12 -4.06 -42.78 -8.84
C GLU A 12 -3.80 -41.52 -8.00
N SER A 13 -3.77 -41.68 -6.68
CA SER A 13 -3.40 -40.62 -5.76
C SER A 13 -2.00 -40.15 -6.16
N ILE A 14 -1.92 -39.00 -6.79
CA ILE A 14 -0.64 -38.33 -7.05
C ILE A 14 0.12 -38.34 -5.72
N PRO A 15 1.27 -39.03 -5.61
CA PRO A 15 2.01 -39.06 -4.36
C PRO A 15 2.36 -37.62 -4.03
N LYS A 16 1.95 -37.14 -2.87
CA LYS A 16 2.44 -35.86 -2.38
C LYS A 16 3.95 -35.91 -2.44
N PRO A 17 4.63 -34.94 -3.13
CA PRO A 17 6.08 -34.90 -3.13
C PRO A 17 6.56 -34.98 -1.68
N PRO A 18 7.61 -35.74 -1.37
CA PRO A 18 8.15 -35.83 -0.03
C PRO A 18 8.44 -34.41 0.43
N ILE A 19 7.88 -34.04 1.58
CA ILE A 19 8.19 -32.74 2.23
C ILE A 19 9.66 -32.86 2.58
N ASP A 20 10.50 -32.08 1.89
CA ASP A 20 11.93 -32.06 2.12
C ASP A 20 12.15 -31.65 3.60
N PRO A 21 12.67 -32.53 4.46
CA PRO A 21 12.78 -32.25 5.89
C PRO A 21 13.76 -31.10 6.21
N GLU A 22 14.49 -30.59 5.22
CA GLU A 22 15.43 -29.47 5.38
C GLU A 22 14.79 -28.08 5.14
N LEU A 23 13.55 -27.99 4.65
CA LEU A 23 12.91 -26.68 4.48
C LEU A 23 12.43 -26.16 5.84
N PRO A 24 12.93 -24.97 6.27
CA PRO A 24 12.52 -24.40 7.54
C PRO A 24 11.01 -24.13 7.55
N ALA A 25 10.35 -24.42 8.68
CA ALA A 25 8.93 -24.21 8.84
C ALA A 25 8.52 -22.76 8.52
N PRO A 26 7.37 -22.53 7.87
CA PRO A 26 6.90 -21.17 7.56
C PRO A 26 6.76 -20.33 8.83
N LEU A 27 7.32 -19.12 8.82
CA LEU A 27 7.15 -18.19 9.94
C LEU A 27 5.70 -17.76 10.08
N SER A 28 5.22 -17.73 11.31
CA SER A 28 3.91 -17.14 11.63
C SER A 28 3.93 -15.61 11.47
N MET A 29 2.76 -14.96 11.39
CA MET A 29 2.65 -13.50 11.39
C MET A 29 3.27 -12.89 12.65
N GLY A 30 3.13 -13.56 13.82
CA GLY A 30 3.71 -13.12 15.08
C GLY A 30 5.23 -13.14 15.06
N ASP A 31 5.83 -14.17 14.45
CA ASP A 31 7.30 -14.27 14.34
C ASP A 31 7.87 -13.21 13.40
N VAL A 32 7.18 -12.94 12.30
CA VAL A 32 7.55 -11.86 11.35
C VAL A 32 7.48 -10.49 12.03
N MET A 33 6.49 -10.24 12.90
CA MET A 33 6.39 -8.99 13.67
C MET A 33 7.47 -8.85 14.76
N ARG A 34 8.13 -9.93 15.17
CA ARG A 34 9.31 -9.86 16.06
C ARG A 34 10.55 -9.34 15.35
N ILE A 35 10.60 -9.37 14.03
CA ILE A 35 11.68 -8.77 13.24
C ILE A 35 11.56 -7.24 13.35
N PRO A 36 12.51 -6.54 14.01
CA PRO A 36 12.36 -5.11 14.33
C PRO A 36 12.14 -4.24 13.09
N MET A 37 12.80 -4.58 11.99
CA MET A 37 12.72 -3.88 10.72
C MET A 37 11.35 -4.03 10.07
N MET A 38 10.84 -5.27 9.99
CA MET A 38 9.51 -5.55 9.45
C MET A 38 8.42 -4.86 10.27
N ARG A 39 8.54 -4.86 11.60
CA ARG A 39 7.61 -4.17 12.49
C ARG A 39 7.57 -2.67 12.23
N ARG A 40 8.72 -2.02 12.01
CA ARG A 40 8.77 -0.59 11.68
C ARG A 40 8.14 -0.31 10.31
N LEU A 41 8.42 -1.13 9.30
CA LEU A 41 7.78 -1.01 7.98
C LEU A 41 6.25 -1.18 8.09
N TRP A 42 5.80 -2.10 8.92
CA TRP A 42 4.37 -2.32 9.15
C TRP A 42 3.69 -1.12 9.84
N TYR A 43 4.32 -0.52 10.86
CA TYR A 43 3.80 0.69 11.48
C TYR A 43 3.78 1.88 10.52
N ALA A 44 4.85 2.09 9.77
CA ALA A 44 4.91 3.13 8.74
C ALA A 44 3.78 2.97 7.72
N GLN A 45 3.58 1.76 7.22
CA GLN A 45 2.49 1.44 6.29
C GLN A 45 1.11 1.67 6.92
N THR A 46 0.90 1.23 8.14
CA THR A 46 -0.41 1.38 8.83
C THR A 46 -0.77 2.85 8.99
N ILE A 47 0.18 3.67 9.44
CA ILE A 47 -0.02 5.10 9.65
C ILE A 47 -0.27 5.81 8.31
N SER A 48 0.54 5.52 7.30
CA SER A 48 0.43 6.12 5.96
C SER A 48 -0.89 5.76 5.28
N VAL A 49 -1.25 4.47 5.24
CA VAL A 49 -2.51 4.02 4.61
C VAL A 49 -3.74 4.60 5.33
N PHE A 50 -3.68 4.73 6.65
CA PHE A 50 -4.74 5.38 7.40
C PHE A 50 -4.95 6.83 6.93
N GLY A 51 -3.87 7.62 6.81
CA GLY A 51 -3.92 8.98 6.28
C GLY A 51 -4.48 9.04 4.86
N ASP A 52 -3.98 8.19 3.95
CA ASP A 52 -4.45 8.09 2.56
C ASP A 52 -5.98 7.92 2.48
N PHE A 53 -6.55 7.04 3.32
CA PHE A 53 -8.01 6.85 3.36
C PHE A 53 -8.72 8.10 3.87
N LEU A 54 -8.21 8.77 4.90
CA LEU A 54 -8.79 10.02 5.41
C LEU A 54 -8.82 11.10 4.32
N ALA A 55 -7.70 11.30 3.63
CA ALA A 55 -7.60 12.31 2.57
C ALA A 55 -8.51 11.99 1.39
N LEU A 56 -8.55 10.75 0.93
CA LEU A 56 -9.39 10.32 -0.18
C LEU A 56 -10.88 10.56 0.10
N PHE A 57 -11.36 10.17 1.27
CA PHE A 57 -12.76 10.39 1.65
C PHE A 57 -13.07 11.87 1.90
N ALA A 58 -12.11 12.64 2.42
CA ALA A 58 -12.25 14.07 2.55
C ALA A 58 -12.35 14.77 1.18
N VAL A 59 -11.57 14.35 0.19
CA VAL A 59 -11.69 14.82 -1.20
C VAL A 59 -13.08 14.51 -1.76
N ILE A 60 -13.55 13.27 -1.62
CA ILE A 60 -14.88 12.87 -2.08
C ILE A 60 -15.97 13.73 -1.42
N ALA A 61 -15.86 13.97 -0.11
CA ALA A 61 -16.80 14.81 0.62
C ALA A 61 -16.81 16.27 0.12
N ILE A 62 -15.64 16.89 -0.10
CA ILE A 62 -15.55 18.25 -0.64
C ILE A 62 -16.13 18.32 -2.06
N LEU A 63 -15.78 17.37 -2.91
CA LEU A 63 -16.30 17.32 -4.27
C LEU A 63 -17.82 17.22 -4.28
N THR A 64 -18.38 16.31 -3.48
CA THR A 64 -19.81 16.04 -3.45
C THR A 64 -20.60 17.17 -2.78
N PHE A 65 -20.20 17.58 -1.59
CA PHE A 65 -21.01 18.49 -0.75
C PHE A 65 -20.68 19.96 -0.94
N LYS A 66 -19.43 20.30 -1.29
CA LYS A 66 -19.02 21.70 -1.43
C LYS A 66 -18.94 22.17 -2.88
N LEU A 67 -18.43 21.33 -3.78
CA LEU A 67 -18.26 21.67 -5.19
C LEU A 67 -19.42 21.14 -6.07
N HIS A 68 -20.38 20.41 -5.48
CA HIS A 68 -21.54 19.83 -6.19
C HIS A 68 -21.12 19.05 -7.45
N ALA A 69 -19.99 18.32 -7.35
CA ALA A 69 -19.45 17.57 -8.46
C ALA A 69 -20.40 16.45 -8.89
N THR A 70 -20.48 16.22 -10.20
CA THR A 70 -21.22 15.10 -10.76
C THR A 70 -20.57 13.77 -10.40
N ALA A 71 -21.33 12.67 -10.46
CA ALA A 71 -20.80 11.31 -10.25
C ALA A 71 -19.63 11.01 -11.17
N GLN A 72 -19.65 11.48 -12.41
CA GLN A 72 -18.56 11.34 -13.37
C GLN A 72 -17.28 12.06 -12.92
N GLN A 73 -17.41 13.26 -12.36
CA GLN A 73 -16.28 14.03 -11.84
C GLN A 73 -15.67 13.36 -10.60
N VAL A 74 -16.48 12.83 -9.70
CA VAL A 74 -16.01 12.09 -8.53
C VAL A 74 -15.28 10.80 -8.97
N THR A 75 -15.86 10.07 -9.93
CA THR A 75 -15.20 8.88 -10.51
C THR A 75 -13.89 9.25 -11.21
N GLY A 76 -13.86 10.39 -11.93
CA GLY A 76 -12.64 10.91 -12.56
C GLY A 76 -11.51 11.15 -11.59
N VAL A 77 -11.79 11.64 -10.38
CA VAL A 77 -10.79 11.78 -9.30
C VAL A 77 -10.22 10.44 -8.89
N GLN A 78 -11.06 9.42 -8.73
CA GLN A 78 -10.59 8.08 -8.40
C GLN A 78 -9.72 7.47 -9.51
N ILE A 79 -10.10 7.70 -10.77
CA ILE A 79 -9.28 7.28 -11.93
C ILE A 79 -7.94 8.02 -11.92
N ALA A 80 -7.92 9.33 -11.69
CA ALA A 80 -6.70 10.12 -11.61
C ALA A 80 -5.74 9.61 -10.51
N TYR A 81 -6.29 9.10 -9.41
CA TYR A 81 -5.49 8.48 -8.34
C TYR A 81 -5.04 7.05 -8.67
N MET A 82 -5.88 6.22 -9.30
CA MET A 82 -5.58 4.81 -9.54
C MET A 82 -4.74 4.58 -10.80
N LEU A 83 -4.96 5.37 -11.85
CA LEU A 83 -4.35 5.16 -13.17
C LEU A 83 -2.81 5.25 -13.15
N PRO A 84 -2.17 6.28 -12.53
CA PRO A 84 -0.72 6.36 -12.51
C PRO A 84 -0.06 5.17 -11.81
N ILE A 85 -0.62 4.68 -10.70
CA ILE A 85 -0.11 3.50 -10.00
C ILE A 85 -0.19 2.27 -10.91
N ALA A 86 -1.30 2.09 -11.62
CA ALA A 86 -1.50 0.93 -12.49
C ALA A 86 -0.54 0.94 -13.69
N VAL A 87 -0.32 2.11 -14.30
CA VAL A 87 0.51 2.26 -15.50
C VAL A 87 2.01 2.33 -15.13
N LEU A 88 2.35 3.17 -14.16
CA LEU A 88 3.75 3.44 -13.82
C LEU A 88 4.34 2.43 -12.85
N GLY A 89 3.53 1.67 -12.10
CA GLY A 89 4.00 0.73 -11.10
C GLY A 89 4.97 -0.31 -11.65
N ILE A 90 4.74 -0.79 -12.87
CA ILE A 90 5.62 -1.75 -13.55
C ILE A 90 6.95 -1.08 -13.92
N LEU A 91 6.90 0.11 -14.51
CA LEU A 91 8.09 0.88 -14.88
C LEU A 91 8.88 1.31 -13.65
N ALA A 92 8.20 1.78 -12.62
CA ALA A 92 8.81 2.18 -11.37
C ALA A 92 9.60 1.03 -10.71
N GLY A 93 9.13 -0.21 -10.83
CA GLY A 93 9.85 -1.39 -10.36
C GLY A 93 11.25 -1.50 -10.95
N VAL A 94 11.39 -1.32 -12.26
CA VAL A 94 12.68 -1.37 -12.97
C VAL A 94 13.66 -0.29 -12.48
N PHE A 95 13.16 0.92 -12.22
CA PHE A 95 13.99 2.02 -11.70
C PHE A 95 14.38 1.79 -10.24
N VAL A 96 13.43 1.39 -9.40
CA VAL A 96 13.63 1.13 -7.98
C VAL A 96 14.63 -0.01 -7.75
N ASP A 97 14.74 -0.96 -8.67
CA ASP A 97 15.74 -2.02 -8.59
C ASP A 97 17.19 -1.49 -8.63
N ARG A 98 17.40 -0.29 -9.11
CA ARG A 98 18.72 0.36 -9.17
C ARG A 98 18.91 1.45 -8.11
N TRP A 99 17.83 1.96 -7.52
CA TRP A 99 17.88 3.08 -6.59
C TRP A 99 18.07 2.61 -5.13
N PRO A 100 18.66 3.45 -4.28
CA PRO A 100 18.78 3.14 -2.86
C PRO A 100 17.37 3.16 -2.21
N LEU A 101 16.98 2.05 -1.57
CA LEU A 101 15.61 1.83 -1.07
C LEU A 101 15.16 2.88 -0.06
N LYS A 102 15.99 3.11 0.97
CA LYS A 102 15.65 4.03 2.07
C LYS A 102 15.43 5.46 1.59
N PRO A 103 16.37 6.11 0.85
CA PRO A 103 16.13 7.44 0.32
C PRO A 103 14.91 7.53 -0.58
N THR A 104 14.67 6.52 -1.41
CA THR A 104 13.51 6.48 -2.32
C THR A 104 12.20 6.50 -1.52
N MET A 105 12.08 5.66 -0.49
CA MET A 105 10.88 5.59 0.35
C MET A 105 10.68 6.88 1.15
N VAL A 106 11.74 7.41 1.79
CA VAL A 106 11.68 8.65 2.57
C VAL A 106 11.35 9.85 1.68
N ALA A 107 11.97 9.96 0.50
CA ALA A 107 11.67 11.03 -0.45
C ALA A 107 10.22 10.95 -0.94
N SER A 108 9.74 9.74 -1.27
CA SER A 108 8.34 9.53 -1.69
C SER A 108 7.36 9.99 -0.61
N ASP A 109 7.56 9.61 0.65
CA ASP A 109 6.70 10.04 1.75
C ASP A 109 6.78 11.56 1.96
N SER A 110 7.98 12.16 1.91
CA SER A 110 8.15 13.61 2.07
C SER A 110 7.45 14.39 0.96
N ILE A 111 7.55 13.94 -0.29
CA ILE A 111 6.89 14.58 -1.43
C ILE A 111 5.37 14.42 -1.30
N ARG A 112 4.87 13.24 -0.91
CA ARG A 112 3.43 13.01 -0.68
C ARG A 112 2.90 13.90 0.45
N ALA A 113 3.65 14.04 1.54
CA ALA A 113 3.29 14.96 2.63
C ALA A 113 3.11 16.40 2.13
N ALA A 114 4.05 16.90 1.32
CA ALA A 114 3.96 18.23 0.73
C ALA A 114 2.76 18.35 -0.25
N LEU A 115 2.53 17.35 -1.09
CA LEU A 115 1.38 17.32 -2.01
C LEU A 115 0.05 17.31 -1.28
N CYS A 116 -0.07 16.58 -0.14
CA CYS A 116 -1.27 16.59 0.68
C CYS A 116 -1.57 17.98 1.25
N LEU A 117 -0.55 18.78 1.61
CA LEU A 117 -0.76 20.15 2.04
C LEU A 117 -1.30 21.04 0.91
N LEU A 118 -0.99 20.74 -0.36
CA LEU A 118 -1.57 21.49 -1.48
C LEU A 118 -3.08 21.27 -1.61
N LEU A 119 -3.63 20.15 -1.12
CA LEU A 119 -5.09 19.93 -1.07
C LEU A 119 -5.82 20.98 -0.21
N LEU A 120 -5.15 21.62 0.74
CA LEU A 120 -5.72 22.69 1.55
C LEU A 120 -6.10 23.92 0.71
N PHE A 121 -5.40 24.13 -0.39
CA PHE A 121 -5.58 25.26 -1.32
C PHE A 121 -6.39 24.91 -2.56
N ALA A 122 -6.80 23.64 -2.67
CA ALA A 122 -7.60 23.16 -3.80
C ALA A 122 -9.02 23.75 -3.73
N THR A 123 -9.39 24.54 -4.75
CA THR A 123 -10.69 25.22 -4.83
C THR A 123 -11.54 24.74 -6.01
N GLN A 124 -10.93 24.10 -7.00
CA GLN A 124 -11.58 23.62 -8.20
C GLN A 124 -11.33 22.12 -8.39
N ILE A 125 -12.22 21.42 -9.09
CA ILE A 125 -12.16 19.98 -9.28
C ILE A 125 -10.84 19.52 -9.94
N TRP A 126 -10.34 20.27 -10.92
CA TRP A 126 -9.10 19.93 -11.61
C TRP A 126 -7.84 20.02 -10.72
N HIS A 127 -7.85 20.86 -9.64
CA HIS A 127 -6.78 20.85 -8.65
C HIS A 127 -6.67 19.47 -7.97
N PHE A 128 -7.81 18.90 -7.59
CA PHE A 128 -7.83 17.57 -6.99
C PHE A 128 -7.34 16.48 -7.96
N TYR A 129 -7.71 16.54 -9.23
CA TYR A 129 -7.19 15.63 -10.24
C TYR A 129 -5.66 15.68 -10.32
N LEU A 130 -5.09 16.87 -10.44
CA LEU A 130 -3.65 17.04 -10.60
C LEU A 130 -2.87 16.61 -9.35
N ILE A 131 -3.34 17.03 -8.16
CA ILE A 131 -2.65 16.73 -6.90
C ILE A 131 -2.71 15.22 -6.63
N LEU A 132 -3.88 14.60 -6.78
CA LEU A 132 -4.02 13.15 -6.56
C LEU A 132 -3.27 12.32 -7.61
N ALA A 133 -3.23 12.75 -8.86
CA ALA A 133 -2.39 12.13 -9.87
C ALA A 133 -0.89 12.24 -9.50
N ALA A 134 -0.44 13.40 -9.02
CA ALA A 134 0.94 13.59 -8.57
C ALA A 134 1.28 12.70 -7.36
N ILE A 135 0.39 12.62 -6.36
CA ILE A 135 0.53 11.70 -5.22
C ILE A 135 0.64 10.25 -5.71
N SER A 136 -0.20 9.86 -6.65
CA SER A 136 -0.21 8.53 -7.25
C SER A 136 1.06 8.20 -8.01
N ILE A 137 1.59 9.14 -8.79
CA ILE A 137 2.88 8.99 -9.50
C ILE A 137 4.00 8.73 -8.50
N VAL A 138 4.07 9.50 -7.43
CA VAL A 138 5.09 9.32 -6.37
C VAL A 138 4.91 7.98 -5.66
N SER A 139 3.66 7.59 -5.38
CA SER A 139 3.32 6.29 -4.75
C SER A 139 3.74 5.09 -5.61
N SER A 140 3.78 5.26 -6.94
CA SER A 140 4.23 4.22 -7.87
C SER A 140 5.69 3.79 -7.62
N PHE A 141 6.53 4.66 -7.09
CA PHE A 141 7.93 4.34 -6.73
C PHE A 141 8.04 3.80 -5.30
N PHE A 142 7.17 4.21 -4.39
CA PHE A 142 7.16 3.74 -3.01
C PHE A 142 6.83 2.25 -2.91
N SER A 143 5.78 1.79 -3.59
CA SER A 143 5.27 0.41 -3.50
C SER A 143 6.32 -0.65 -3.89
N PRO A 144 7.01 -0.58 -5.03
CA PRO A 144 8.05 -1.54 -5.36
C PRO A 144 9.26 -1.44 -4.41
N ALA A 145 9.64 -0.23 -3.96
CA ALA A 145 10.72 -0.06 -2.99
C ALA A 145 10.40 -0.77 -1.67
N GLN A 146 9.18 -0.66 -1.18
CA GLN A 146 8.69 -1.36 0.00
C GLN A 146 8.73 -2.88 -0.20
N GLY A 147 8.30 -3.38 -1.36
CA GLY A 147 8.35 -4.81 -1.68
C GLY A 147 9.78 -5.37 -1.65
N VAL A 148 10.77 -4.62 -2.16
CA VAL A 148 12.19 -5.00 -2.09
C VAL A 148 12.69 -4.92 -0.63
N ALA A 149 12.31 -3.88 0.12
CA ALA A 149 12.68 -3.73 1.53
C ALA A 149 12.16 -4.90 2.39
N ILE A 150 10.95 -5.38 2.15
CA ILE A 150 10.40 -6.56 2.83
C ILE A 150 11.22 -7.80 2.48
N ARG A 151 11.49 -8.04 1.20
CA ARG A 151 12.28 -9.20 0.75
C ARG A 151 13.72 -9.20 1.27
N SER A 152 14.33 -8.03 1.49
CA SER A 152 15.68 -7.93 2.06
C SER A 152 15.71 -8.10 3.58
N THR A 153 14.55 -8.00 4.23
CA THR A 153 14.42 -7.98 5.69
C THR A 153 13.94 -9.30 6.26
N VAL A 154 13.04 -9.97 5.53
CA VAL A 154 12.36 -11.19 5.99
C VAL A 154 12.93 -12.41 5.26
N PRO A 155 13.25 -13.50 5.96
CA PRO A 155 13.65 -14.76 5.34
C PRO A 155 12.59 -15.28 4.36
N LEU A 156 13.01 -16.04 3.33
CA LEU A 156 12.13 -16.55 2.27
C LEU A 156 10.88 -17.26 2.81
N HIS A 157 11.05 -18.11 3.84
CA HIS A 157 9.95 -18.85 4.49
C HIS A 157 9.00 -17.98 5.32
N GLY A 158 9.32 -16.69 5.55
CA GLY A 158 8.47 -15.70 6.21
C GLY A 158 7.79 -14.71 5.27
N LEU A 159 8.15 -14.65 3.98
CA LEU A 159 7.63 -13.65 3.04
C LEU A 159 6.11 -13.71 2.84
N ARG A 160 5.54 -14.92 2.88
CA ARG A 160 4.07 -15.09 2.79
C ARG A 160 3.37 -14.38 3.95
N SER A 161 3.84 -14.56 5.17
CA SER A 161 3.29 -13.93 6.37
C SER A 161 3.54 -12.41 6.38
N ALA A 162 4.71 -11.96 5.90
CA ALA A 162 5.00 -10.52 5.76
C ALA A 162 4.05 -9.83 4.78
N ASN A 163 3.83 -10.41 3.60
CA ASN A 163 2.89 -9.88 2.62
C ASN A 163 1.45 -9.92 3.14
N ALA A 164 1.06 -10.98 3.85
CA ALA A 164 -0.27 -11.08 4.47
C ALA A 164 -0.50 -9.96 5.50
N LEU A 165 0.51 -9.62 6.32
CA LEU A 165 0.46 -8.50 7.27
C LEU A 165 0.26 -7.16 6.55
N MET A 166 0.94 -6.91 5.43
CA MET A 166 0.77 -5.69 4.65
C MET A 166 -0.62 -5.61 4.01
N GLN A 167 -1.12 -6.72 3.47
CA GLN A 167 -2.46 -6.78 2.91
C GLN A 167 -3.55 -6.63 3.97
N GLN A 168 -3.33 -7.12 5.17
CA GLN A 168 -4.26 -6.97 6.31
C GLN A 168 -4.50 -5.48 6.65
N VAL A 169 -3.44 -4.63 6.60
CA VAL A 169 -3.57 -3.18 6.76
C VAL A 169 -4.49 -2.61 5.68
N MET A 170 -4.23 -2.94 4.41
CA MET A 170 -5.03 -2.44 3.29
C MET A 170 -6.50 -2.84 3.37
N PHE A 171 -6.79 -4.12 3.66
CA PHE A 171 -8.16 -4.60 3.79
C PHE A 171 -8.86 -4.05 5.04
N GLY A 172 -8.16 -3.98 6.17
CA GLY A 172 -8.68 -3.38 7.39
C GLY A 172 -9.10 -1.92 7.16
N MET A 173 -8.24 -1.13 6.50
CA MET A 173 -8.54 0.27 6.21
C MET A 173 -9.67 0.45 5.18
N ARG A 174 -9.86 -0.47 4.25
CA ARG A 174 -11.02 -0.44 3.35
C ARG A 174 -12.36 -0.60 4.10
N ILE A 175 -12.36 -1.34 5.21
CA ILE A 175 -13.56 -1.58 6.02
C ILE A 175 -13.80 -0.42 7.00
N ILE A 176 -12.77 -0.05 7.78
CA ILE A 176 -12.89 0.93 8.87
C ILE A 176 -12.64 2.36 8.40
N GLY A 177 -11.82 2.56 7.38
CA GLY A 177 -11.41 3.87 6.87
C GLY A 177 -12.57 4.78 6.52
N PRO A 178 -13.59 4.34 5.74
CA PRO A 178 -14.75 5.16 5.40
C PRO A 178 -15.50 5.68 6.62
N ALA A 179 -15.68 4.84 7.65
CA ALA A 179 -16.40 5.23 8.87
C ALA A 179 -15.62 6.29 9.66
N ILE A 180 -14.31 6.07 9.87
CA ILE A 180 -13.46 7.04 10.57
C ILE A 180 -13.34 8.34 9.78
N ALA A 181 -13.15 8.26 8.46
CA ALA A 181 -13.04 9.44 7.61
C ALA A 181 -14.33 10.26 7.62
N SER A 182 -15.50 9.61 7.54
CA SER A 182 -16.78 10.30 7.62
C SER A 182 -16.97 11.02 8.95
N PHE A 183 -16.61 10.37 10.05
CA PHE A 183 -16.62 10.97 11.38
C PHE A 183 -15.68 12.18 11.45
N MET A 184 -14.43 12.04 11.01
CA MET A 184 -13.46 13.14 11.03
C MET A 184 -13.89 14.31 10.15
N VAL A 185 -14.42 14.05 8.96
CA VAL A 185 -14.93 15.10 8.07
C VAL A 185 -16.09 15.83 8.72
N ALA A 186 -17.01 15.12 9.38
CA ALA A 186 -18.18 15.71 10.03
C ALA A 186 -17.82 16.59 11.24
N TYR A 187 -16.88 16.17 12.07
CA TYR A 187 -16.56 16.86 13.32
C TYR A 187 -15.36 17.81 13.21
N LEU A 188 -14.35 17.47 12.45
CA LEU A 188 -13.10 18.23 12.33
C LEU A 188 -12.95 18.95 10.99
N GLY A 189 -13.83 18.62 10.03
CA GLY A 189 -13.80 19.14 8.67
C GLY A 189 -12.76 18.45 7.76
N ALA A 190 -13.00 18.51 6.47
CA ALA A 190 -12.15 17.84 5.48
C ALA A 190 -10.69 18.33 5.45
N LYS A 191 -10.45 19.61 5.77
CA LYS A 191 -9.07 20.14 5.83
C LYS A 191 -8.21 19.48 6.88
N SER A 192 -8.82 19.10 8.02
CA SER A 192 -8.11 18.37 9.08
C SER A 192 -7.64 17.01 8.60
N CYS A 193 -8.42 16.33 7.75
CA CYS A 193 -8.02 15.05 7.17
C CYS A 193 -6.74 15.17 6.31
N TYR A 194 -6.59 16.25 5.55
CA TYR A 194 -5.38 16.50 4.76
C TYR A 194 -4.15 16.76 5.64
N LEU A 195 -4.32 17.48 6.77
CA LEU A 195 -3.25 17.69 7.73
C LEU A 195 -2.84 16.39 8.42
N PHE A 196 -3.82 15.56 8.79
CA PHE A 196 -3.54 14.24 9.36
C PHE A 196 -2.82 13.34 8.37
N ASP A 197 -3.22 13.35 7.11
CA ASP A 197 -2.56 12.57 6.06
C ASP A 197 -1.13 13.05 5.83
N SER A 198 -0.91 14.35 5.68
CA SER A 198 0.44 14.93 5.59
C SER A 198 1.30 14.53 6.80
N ALA A 199 0.77 14.63 8.02
CA ALA A 199 1.47 14.23 9.24
C ALA A 199 1.76 12.72 9.26
N SER A 200 0.86 11.90 8.73
CA SER A 200 1.05 10.45 8.62
C SER A 200 2.22 10.09 7.71
N PHE A 201 2.35 10.78 6.57
CA PHE A 201 3.50 10.60 5.68
C PHE A 201 4.81 11.06 6.30
N VAL A 202 4.81 12.18 7.04
CA VAL A 202 6.00 12.63 7.79
C VAL A 202 6.38 11.60 8.85
N ALA A 203 5.42 11.07 9.61
CA ALA A 203 5.66 10.03 10.60
C ALA A 203 6.22 8.75 9.93
N SER A 204 5.64 8.32 8.81
CA SER A 204 6.15 7.19 8.02
C SER A 204 7.60 7.43 7.55
N ALA A 205 7.88 8.60 6.99
CA ALA A 205 9.23 8.99 6.57
C ALA A 205 10.24 8.95 7.73
N CYS A 206 9.86 9.44 8.92
CA CYS A 206 10.69 9.39 10.12
C CYS A 206 10.94 7.94 10.57
N ILE A 207 9.91 7.09 10.61
CA ILE A 207 10.02 5.68 10.98
C ILE A 207 10.96 4.96 10.01
N ILE A 208 10.76 5.11 8.70
CA ILE A 208 11.60 4.50 7.67
C ILE A 208 13.02 5.08 7.73
N GLY A 209 13.15 6.39 7.94
CA GLY A 209 14.42 7.09 8.11
C GLY A 209 15.25 6.57 9.29
N SER A 210 14.60 6.10 10.35
CA SER A 210 15.26 5.52 11.54
C SER A 210 15.78 4.09 11.32
N VAL A 211 15.46 3.46 10.18
CA VAL A 211 15.80 2.06 9.88
C VAL A 211 17.08 1.98 9.06
N ALA A 212 17.97 1.05 9.36
CA ALA A 212 19.13 0.73 8.53
C ALA A 212 18.71 -0.26 7.43
N LEU A 213 18.14 0.25 6.33
CA LEU A 213 17.83 -0.55 5.14
C LEU A 213 19.11 -0.73 4.33
N VAL A 214 19.73 -1.89 4.42
CA VAL A 214 20.87 -2.28 3.58
C VAL A 214 20.35 -3.25 2.53
N ARG A 215 20.62 -2.94 1.26
CA ARG A 215 20.33 -3.85 0.16
C ARG A 215 21.31 -5.01 0.24
N THR A 216 20.83 -6.22 0.49
CA THR A 216 21.66 -7.42 0.30
C THR A 216 21.88 -7.58 -1.20
N ALA A 217 23.13 -7.49 -1.65
CA ALA A 217 23.47 -7.76 -3.05
C ALA A 217 22.98 -9.17 -3.41
N PRO A 218 22.39 -9.37 -4.59
CA PRO A 218 22.08 -10.71 -5.06
C PRO A 218 23.40 -11.50 -5.17
N LYS A 219 23.44 -12.66 -4.51
CA LYS A 219 24.49 -13.65 -4.70
C LYS A 219 24.32 -14.30 -6.06
#